data_018d37edaefc85a965505a5506e9f634
#
_entry.id   018d37edaefc85a965505a5506e9f634
#
_cell.length_a   1.000
_cell.length_b   1.000
_cell.length_c   1.000
_cell.angle_alpha   90.00
_cell.angle_beta   90.00
_cell.angle_gamma   90.00
#
_symmetry.space_group_name_H-M   'P 1'
#
loop_
_entity.id
_entity.type
_entity.pdbx_description
1 polymer ?
#
loop_
_entity_poly.entity_id
_entity_poly.type
_entity_poly.pdbx_seq_one_letter_code
_entity_poly.pdbx_strand_id
1 'polypeptide(L)'
;MRVMVIVKATKEAEAEDNPFDVEGAAEMFEAMGKYNEELVKAGIMLAADGLKPSKFGKRVHINGTKRSVTDGPFAETKELVAGFWIWQVRSMDEALEWAKRCPNPMPGPSDLEIRPLWESEDFCPEIAAQENELRARIGK
;
A
#
# COMPACT_ATOMS: atom_id res chain seq x y z
N MET A 1 14.52 7.69 -5.24
CA MET A 1 13.76 6.47 -5.62
C MET A 1 12.52 6.37 -4.76
N ARG A 2 11.38 6.16 -5.38
CA ARG A 2 10.15 5.94 -4.64
C ARG A 2 9.79 4.46 -4.65
N VAL A 3 9.28 3.99 -3.55
CA VAL A 3 8.77 2.60 -3.44
C VAL A 3 7.37 2.61 -2.87
N MET A 4 6.57 1.64 -3.29
CA MET A 4 5.31 1.35 -2.62
C MET A 4 5.56 0.18 -1.66
N VAL A 5 5.19 0.37 -0.42
CA VAL A 5 5.26 -0.67 0.61
C VAL A 5 3.84 -1.16 0.85
N ILE A 6 3.60 -2.40 0.49
CA ILE A 6 2.27 -2.99 0.44
C ILE A 6 2.07 -3.88 1.65
N VAL A 7 1.04 -3.58 2.43
CA VAL A 7 0.63 -4.44 3.55
C VAL A 7 -0.28 -5.52 2.99
N LYS A 8 0.18 -6.76 3.01
CA LYS A 8 -0.61 -7.87 2.50
C LYS A 8 -1.69 -8.24 3.50
N ALA A 9 -2.90 -8.47 3.02
CA ALA A 9 -4.01 -8.87 3.87
C ALA A 9 -3.84 -10.31 4.34
N THR A 10 -4.40 -10.60 5.53
CA THR A 10 -4.49 -11.96 6.06
C THR A 10 -5.95 -12.38 6.06
N LYS A 11 -6.21 -13.68 6.21
CA LYS A 11 -7.59 -14.19 6.30
C LYS A 11 -8.34 -13.56 7.47
N GLU A 12 -7.66 -13.38 8.59
CA GLU A 12 -8.22 -12.79 9.79
C GLU A 12 -8.64 -11.34 9.54
N ALA A 13 -7.78 -10.56 8.90
CA ALA A 13 -8.08 -9.17 8.58
C ALA A 13 -9.23 -9.03 7.59
N GLU A 14 -9.31 -9.94 6.60
CA GLU A 14 -10.39 -9.93 5.60
C GLU A 14 -11.74 -10.33 6.20
N ALA A 15 -11.74 -11.11 7.26
CA ALA A 15 -12.97 -11.54 7.92
C ALA A 15 -13.59 -10.47 8.82
N GLU A 16 -12.81 -9.44 9.20
CA GLU A 16 -13.28 -8.39 10.09
C GLU A 16 -14.05 -7.30 9.35
N ASP A 17 -15.18 -6.87 9.92
CA ASP A 17 -15.92 -5.72 9.41
C ASP A 17 -15.20 -4.42 9.76
N ASN A 18 -14.65 -4.36 10.97
CA ASN A 18 -13.91 -3.22 11.47
C ASN A 18 -12.73 -3.71 12.30
N PRO A 19 -11.51 -3.70 11.72
CA PRO A 19 -10.32 -4.17 12.43
C PRO A 19 -9.96 -3.31 13.64
N PHE A 20 -10.57 -2.13 13.78
CA PHE A 20 -10.33 -1.24 14.91
C PHE A 20 -11.05 -1.64 16.19
N ASP A 21 -12.02 -2.56 16.09
CA ASP A 21 -12.81 -3.02 17.22
C ASP A 21 -12.28 -4.31 17.85
N VAL A 22 -11.16 -4.85 17.35
CA VAL A 22 -10.59 -6.09 17.88
C VAL A 22 -9.66 -5.82 19.06
N GLU A 23 -9.49 -6.83 19.91
CA GLU A 23 -8.57 -6.77 21.03
C GLU A 23 -7.14 -6.55 20.52
N GLY A 24 -6.40 -5.66 21.18
CA GLY A 24 -5.02 -5.33 20.80
C GLY A 24 -4.91 -4.27 19.69
N ALA A 25 -6.03 -3.85 19.10
CA ALA A 25 -5.99 -2.86 18.02
C ALA A 25 -5.43 -1.51 18.50
N ALA A 26 -5.78 -1.08 19.70
CA ALA A 26 -5.30 0.20 20.24
C ALA A 26 -3.77 0.23 20.38
N GLU A 27 -3.17 -0.84 20.88
CA GLU A 27 -1.71 -0.94 21.03
C GLU A 27 -1.04 -0.97 19.66
N MET A 28 -1.60 -1.68 18.70
CA MET A 28 -1.05 -1.74 17.35
C MET A 28 -1.11 -0.37 16.70
N PHE A 29 -2.22 0.35 16.85
CA PHE A 29 -2.37 1.71 16.32
C PHE A 29 -1.38 2.67 16.92
N GLU A 30 -1.15 2.57 18.24
CA GLU A 30 -0.17 3.41 18.92
C GLU A 30 1.24 3.15 18.40
N ALA A 31 1.63 1.89 18.28
CA ALA A 31 2.93 1.50 17.74
C ALA A 31 3.10 1.94 16.30
N MET A 32 2.07 1.75 15.49
CA MET A 32 2.10 2.16 14.09
C MET A 32 2.15 3.68 13.94
N GLY A 33 1.45 4.41 14.79
CA GLY A 33 1.51 5.88 14.82
C GLY A 33 2.91 6.38 15.11
N LYS A 34 3.60 5.79 16.08
CA LYS A 34 4.99 6.15 16.40
C LYS A 34 5.92 5.85 15.24
N TYR A 35 5.75 4.70 14.61
CA TYR A 35 6.54 4.32 13.44
C TYR A 35 6.33 5.31 12.29
N ASN A 36 5.09 5.68 12.02
CA ASN A 36 4.75 6.66 10.99
C ASN A 36 5.37 8.02 11.29
N GLU A 37 5.39 8.44 12.55
CA GLU A 37 6.05 9.70 12.93
C GLU A 37 7.55 9.67 12.62
N GLU A 38 8.21 8.54 12.87
CA GLU A 38 9.63 8.38 12.54
C GLU A 38 9.86 8.49 11.03
N LEU A 39 8.99 7.87 10.23
CA LEU A 39 9.05 7.95 8.77
C LEU A 39 8.88 9.38 8.28
N VAL A 40 7.94 10.11 8.86
CA VAL A 40 7.71 11.53 8.52
C VAL A 40 8.92 12.38 8.90
N LYS A 41 9.44 12.21 10.10
CA LYS A 41 10.61 12.99 10.58
C LYS A 41 11.84 12.72 9.73
N ALA A 42 12.00 11.51 9.24
CA ALA A 42 13.14 11.14 8.39
C ALA A 42 12.97 11.59 6.93
N GLY A 43 11.80 12.16 6.58
CA GLY A 43 11.52 12.57 5.20
C GLY A 43 11.23 11.42 4.26
N ILE A 44 10.87 10.28 4.80
CA ILE A 44 10.65 9.04 4.02
C ILE A 44 9.22 8.94 3.50
N MET A 45 8.23 9.26 4.34
CA MET A 45 6.82 9.05 3.98
C MET A 45 6.30 10.10 3.01
N LEU A 46 5.79 9.66 1.86
CA LEU A 46 5.10 10.52 0.89
C LEU A 46 3.58 10.34 0.98
N ALA A 47 3.12 9.13 1.25
CA ALA A 47 1.69 8.81 1.40
C ALA A 47 1.53 7.54 2.22
N ALA A 48 0.36 7.39 2.84
CA ALA A 48 0.01 6.19 3.58
C ALA A 48 -1.50 6.12 3.71
N ASP A 49 -2.09 4.96 3.42
CA ASP A 49 -3.52 4.73 3.59
C ASP A 49 -3.80 3.25 3.83
N GLY A 50 -4.87 3.00 4.58
CA GLY A 50 -5.41 1.67 4.75
C GLY A 50 -6.55 1.40 3.77
N LEU A 51 -6.77 0.14 3.47
CA LEU A 51 -7.88 -0.30 2.64
C LEU A 51 -8.86 -1.10 3.49
N LYS A 52 -10.14 -0.89 3.26
CA LYS A 52 -11.18 -1.73 3.86
C LYS A 52 -11.10 -3.16 3.29
N PRO A 53 -11.60 -4.17 4.01
CA PRO A 53 -11.64 -5.54 3.49
C PRO A 53 -12.31 -5.63 2.12
N SER A 54 -11.95 -6.66 1.36
CA SER A 54 -12.38 -6.79 -0.04
C SER A 54 -13.89 -6.90 -0.22
N LYS A 55 -14.65 -7.28 0.82
CA LYS A 55 -16.11 -7.32 0.74
C LYS A 55 -16.75 -5.96 0.44
N PHE A 56 -16.02 -4.87 0.71
CA PHE A 56 -16.49 -3.51 0.38
C PHE A 56 -16.06 -3.08 -1.02
N GLY A 57 -15.31 -3.92 -1.71
CA GLY A 57 -14.74 -3.60 -3.01
C GLY A 57 -15.47 -4.27 -4.17
N LYS A 58 -15.05 -3.88 -5.35
CA LYS A 58 -15.56 -4.44 -6.60
C LYS A 58 -14.38 -4.65 -7.53
N ARG A 59 -14.55 -5.62 -8.43
CA ARG A 59 -13.54 -5.92 -9.43
C ARG A 59 -14.18 -5.81 -10.81
N VAL A 60 -13.54 -5.07 -11.71
CA VAL A 60 -13.98 -4.96 -13.10
C VAL A 60 -13.04 -5.82 -13.93
N HIS A 61 -13.62 -6.83 -14.60
CA HIS A 61 -12.88 -7.66 -15.53
C HIS A 61 -12.98 -7.06 -16.93
N ILE A 62 -11.83 -6.94 -17.59
CA ILE A 62 -11.71 -6.30 -18.90
C ILE A 62 -11.23 -7.35 -19.91
N ASN A 63 -12.02 -7.58 -20.94
CA ASN A 63 -11.66 -8.48 -22.03
C ASN A 63 -12.06 -7.80 -23.35
N GLY A 64 -11.09 -7.18 -24.02
CA GLY A 64 -11.34 -6.37 -25.19
C GLY A 64 -12.27 -5.21 -24.86
N THR A 65 -13.42 -5.13 -25.50
CA THR A 65 -14.45 -4.12 -25.21
C THR A 65 -15.44 -4.57 -24.14
N LYS A 66 -15.36 -5.83 -23.71
CA LYS A 66 -16.27 -6.39 -22.71
C LYS A 66 -15.85 -6.01 -21.30
N ARG A 67 -16.82 -5.78 -20.46
CA ARG A 67 -16.63 -5.46 -19.04
C ARG A 67 -17.57 -6.29 -18.21
N SER A 68 -17.08 -6.86 -17.11
CA SER A 68 -17.92 -7.51 -16.12
C SER A 68 -17.50 -7.07 -14.73
N VAL A 69 -18.46 -6.99 -13.81
CA VAL A 69 -18.22 -6.54 -12.45
C VAL A 69 -18.48 -7.68 -11.48
N THR A 70 -17.55 -7.89 -10.56
CA THR A 70 -17.67 -8.86 -9.49
C THR A 70 -17.60 -8.12 -8.16
N ASP A 71 -18.55 -8.40 -7.28
CA ASP A 71 -18.54 -7.86 -5.93
C ASP A 71 -17.59 -8.67 -5.05
N GLY A 72 -16.91 -8.01 -4.10
CA GLY A 72 -16.16 -8.71 -3.06
C GLY A 72 -17.09 -9.44 -2.11
N PRO A 73 -16.56 -10.31 -1.22
CA PRO A 73 -15.12 -10.54 -0.99
C PRO A 73 -14.49 -11.41 -2.07
N PHE A 74 -13.17 -11.27 -2.20
CA PHE A 74 -12.38 -12.06 -3.17
C PHE A 74 -11.65 -13.18 -2.44
N ALA A 75 -11.56 -14.36 -3.07
CA ALA A 75 -11.12 -15.59 -2.41
C ALA A 75 -9.61 -15.67 -2.13
N GLU A 76 -8.79 -15.06 -2.97
CA GLU A 76 -7.34 -15.21 -2.91
C GLU A 76 -6.71 -14.14 -2.00
N THR A 77 -6.63 -14.42 -0.68
CA THR A 77 -6.10 -13.47 0.29
C THR A 77 -4.65 -13.07 0.01
N LYS A 78 -3.85 -13.96 -0.59
CA LYS A 78 -2.46 -13.64 -0.95
C LYS A 78 -2.34 -12.51 -1.97
N GLU A 79 -3.39 -12.25 -2.73
CA GLU A 79 -3.43 -11.19 -3.72
C GLU A 79 -4.00 -9.89 -3.15
N LEU A 80 -4.53 -9.92 -1.94
CA LEU A 80 -5.24 -8.79 -1.37
C LEU A 80 -4.29 -7.88 -0.58
N VAL A 81 -4.62 -6.60 -0.61
CA VAL A 81 -3.84 -5.53 0.03
C VAL A 81 -4.67 -4.89 1.13
N ALA A 82 -4.10 -4.78 2.33
CA ALA A 82 -4.78 -4.15 3.46
C ALA A 82 -4.41 -2.67 3.62
N GLY A 83 -3.33 -2.24 3.00
CA GLY A 83 -2.87 -0.86 3.07
C GLY A 83 -1.55 -0.69 2.36
N PHE A 84 -1.08 0.55 2.32
CA PHE A 84 0.17 0.84 1.65
C PHE A 84 0.79 2.14 2.15
N TRP A 85 2.11 2.26 1.94
CA TRP A 85 2.84 3.51 2.01
C TRP A 85 3.48 3.78 0.66
N ILE A 86 3.76 5.03 0.39
CA ILE A 86 4.72 5.43 -0.65
C ILE A 86 5.85 6.14 0.08
N TRP A 87 7.07 5.62 -0.09
CA TRP A 87 8.28 6.15 0.55
C TRP A 87 9.25 6.70 -0.47
N GLN A 88 9.92 7.79 -0.09
CA GLN A 88 11.09 8.30 -0.79
C GLN A 88 12.31 7.76 -0.08
N VAL A 89 13.09 6.93 -0.76
CA VAL A 89 14.29 6.28 -0.20
C VAL A 89 15.46 6.43 -1.16
N ARG A 90 16.67 6.23 -0.65
CA ARG A 90 17.89 6.30 -1.46
C ARG A 90 18.12 5.00 -2.22
N SER A 91 17.67 3.89 -1.67
CA SER A 91 17.92 2.56 -2.22
C SER A 91 16.91 1.55 -1.68
N MET A 92 16.86 0.39 -2.29
CA MET A 92 16.06 -0.72 -1.77
C MET A 92 16.56 -1.18 -0.40
N ASP A 93 17.87 -1.12 -0.17
CA ASP A 93 18.43 -1.48 1.15
C ASP A 93 17.91 -0.56 2.25
N GLU A 94 17.80 0.73 2.00
CA GLU A 94 17.21 1.67 2.95
C GLU A 94 15.74 1.33 3.20
N ALA A 95 14.98 1.02 2.14
CA ALA A 95 13.59 0.63 2.27
C ALA A 95 13.45 -0.64 3.13
N LEU A 96 14.31 -1.63 2.92
CA LEU A 96 14.32 -2.86 3.71
C LEU A 96 14.61 -2.60 5.18
N GLU A 97 15.56 -1.72 5.48
CA GLU A 97 15.89 -1.38 6.87
C GLU A 97 14.70 -0.73 7.58
N TRP A 98 14.00 0.17 6.89
CA TRP A 98 12.78 0.76 7.44
C TRP A 98 11.67 -0.27 7.62
N ALA A 99 11.45 -1.12 6.61
CA ALA A 99 10.39 -2.12 6.64
C ALA A 99 10.58 -3.13 7.78
N LYS A 100 11.81 -3.53 8.06
CA LYS A 100 12.13 -4.46 9.16
C LYS A 100 11.77 -3.89 10.53
N ARG A 101 11.70 -2.58 10.68
CA ARG A 101 11.33 -1.92 11.93
C ARG A 101 9.83 -1.71 12.08
N CYS A 102 9.06 -2.04 11.05
CA CYS A 102 7.61 -1.85 11.06
C CYS A 102 6.95 -2.76 12.10
N PRO A 103 6.09 -2.22 12.98
CA PRO A 103 5.26 -3.07 13.82
C PRO A 103 4.39 -3.97 12.95
N ASN A 104 4.15 -5.21 13.39
CA ASN A 104 3.29 -6.11 12.64
C ASN A 104 1.86 -5.53 12.58
N PRO A 105 1.33 -5.19 11.40
CA PRO A 105 -0.01 -4.61 11.29
C PRO A 105 -1.13 -5.63 11.43
N MET A 106 -0.81 -6.91 11.54
CA MET A 106 -1.76 -8.00 11.56
C MET A 106 -1.67 -8.78 12.87
N PRO A 107 -2.74 -9.50 13.27
CA PRO A 107 -2.72 -10.28 14.53
C PRO A 107 -1.81 -11.50 14.48
N GLY A 108 -1.42 -11.97 13.32
CA GLY A 108 -0.55 -13.12 13.13
C GLY A 108 0.58 -12.82 12.16
N PRO A 109 1.28 -13.85 11.67
CA PRO A 109 2.31 -13.65 10.65
C PRO A 109 1.75 -12.90 9.45
N SER A 110 2.52 -11.95 8.94
CA SER A 110 2.11 -11.13 7.81
C SER A 110 3.32 -10.72 6.98
N ASP A 111 3.04 -10.19 5.80
CA ASP A 111 4.09 -9.77 4.88
C ASP A 111 3.93 -8.32 4.48
N LEU A 112 5.06 -7.65 4.32
CA LEU A 112 5.16 -6.38 3.61
C LEU A 112 5.87 -6.68 2.29
N GLU A 113 5.29 -6.19 1.20
CA GLU A 113 5.91 -6.28 -0.11
C GLU A 113 6.38 -4.91 -0.55
N ILE A 114 7.61 -4.80 -1.02
CA ILE A 114 8.19 -3.51 -1.43
C ILE A 114 8.41 -3.55 -2.94
N ARG A 115 7.84 -2.57 -3.65
CA ARG A 115 7.98 -2.49 -5.11
C ARG A 115 8.41 -1.08 -5.50
N PRO A 116 9.50 -0.94 -6.27
CA PRO A 116 9.86 0.39 -6.79
C PRO A 116 8.82 0.87 -7.79
N LEU A 117 8.58 2.17 -7.79
CA LEU A 117 7.70 2.81 -8.77
C LEU A 117 8.51 3.12 -10.03
N TRP A 118 7.79 3.17 -11.15
CA TRP A 118 8.36 3.73 -12.36
C TRP A 118 8.66 5.22 -12.14
N GLU A 119 9.86 5.65 -12.53
CA GLU A 119 10.26 7.05 -12.48
C GLU A 119 10.41 7.59 -13.91
N SER A 120 10.46 8.92 -14.05
CA SER A 120 10.55 9.55 -15.37
C SER A 120 11.75 9.05 -16.17
N GLU A 121 12.89 8.83 -15.51
CA GLU A 121 14.11 8.33 -16.15
C GLU A 121 14.01 6.91 -16.69
N ASP A 122 12.98 6.17 -16.26
CA ASP A 122 12.74 4.80 -16.74
C ASP A 122 12.05 4.77 -18.09
N PHE A 123 11.50 5.90 -18.52
CA PHE A 123 10.76 6.01 -19.77
C PHE A 123 11.58 6.69 -20.86
N CYS A 124 11.19 6.49 -22.13
CA CYS A 124 11.78 7.27 -23.22
C CYS A 124 11.38 8.76 -23.05
N PRO A 125 12.15 9.71 -23.62
CA PRO A 125 11.90 11.14 -23.40
C PRO A 125 10.49 11.61 -23.71
N GLU A 126 9.85 11.07 -24.74
CA GLU A 126 8.48 11.46 -25.12
C GLU A 126 7.46 11.05 -24.05
N ILE A 127 7.56 9.81 -23.56
CA ILE A 127 6.67 9.31 -22.52
C ILE A 127 6.97 10.01 -21.20
N ALA A 128 8.23 10.22 -20.88
CA ALA A 128 8.64 10.94 -19.68
C ALA A 128 8.04 12.35 -19.63
N ALA A 129 8.04 13.05 -20.76
CA ALA A 129 7.46 14.41 -20.86
C ALA A 129 5.96 14.37 -20.60
N GLN A 130 5.23 13.40 -21.16
CA GLN A 130 3.79 13.25 -20.94
C GLN A 130 3.48 12.93 -19.48
N GLU A 131 4.25 12.01 -18.89
CA GLU A 131 4.09 11.65 -17.48
C GLU A 131 4.35 12.83 -16.54
N ASN A 132 5.41 13.59 -16.81
CA ASN A 132 5.75 14.76 -15.99
C ASN A 132 4.68 15.83 -16.07
N GLU A 133 4.12 16.07 -17.25
CA GLU A 133 3.02 17.02 -17.44
C GLU A 133 1.78 16.58 -16.67
N LEU A 134 1.42 15.29 -16.77
CA LEU A 134 0.27 14.74 -16.07
C LEU A 134 0.44 14.84 -14.56
N ARG A 135 1.63 14.46 -14.05
CA ARG A 135 1.93 14.55 -12.60
C ARG A 135 1.84 15.98 -12.08
N ALA A 136 2.24 16.96 -12.88
CA ALA A 136 2.14 18.37 -12.50
C ALA A 136 0.71 18.82 -12.29
N ARG A 137 -0.26 18.11 -12.86
CA ARG A 137 -1.70 18.42 -12.74
C ARG A 137 -2.43 17.59 -11.68
N ILE A 138 -1.79 16.56 -11.14
CA ILE A 138 -2.40 15.71 -10.09
C ILE A 138 -2.61 16.55 -8.83
N GLY A 139 -3.81 16.50 -8.26
CA GLY A 139 -4.15 17.20 -7.03
C GLY A 139 -4.50 18.66 -7.19
N LYS A 140 -4.61 19.15 -8.43
CA LYS A 140 -4.94 20.56 -8.71
C LYS A 140 -6.40 20.75 -9.12
#